data_c8f2541f9f2b9b82d15ba7157b765aec
#
_entry.id   c8f2541f9f2b9b82d15ba7157b765aec
#
_cell.length_a   1.000
_cell.length_b   1.000
_cell.length_c   1.000
_cell.angle_alpha   90.00
_cell.angle_beta   90.00
_cell.angle_gamma   90.00
#
_symmetry.space_group_name_H-M   'P 1'
#
loop_
_entity.id
_entity.type
_entity.pdbx_description
1 polymer ?
#
loop_
_entity_poly.entity_id
_entity_poly.type
_entity_poly.pdbx_seq_one_letter_code
_entity_poly.pdbx_strand_id
1 'polypeptide(L)'
;METAIPVQDSLLVKRFSHLKDGNPEDYQLFAFFDSLPAMPAVRMLGDWTGGILSQNHPVDKQLHAMAWNGKRFSSADDVNPIISLDKSGKRVVNDVLGTASLREVVFRGVATATMIYDKSPVFDHFRKVSEDLVVGIMDQKGDGRPLVFYLERIHG
;
A
#
# COMPACT_ATOMS: atom_id res chain seq x y z
N MET A 1 22.04 14.37 10.04
CA MET A 1 21.73 15.43 9.05
C MET A 1 20.48 15.08 8.31
N GLU A 2 19.46 15.92 8.37
CA GLU A 2 18.22 15.68 7.63
C GLU A 2 18.46 15.83 6.14
N THR A 3 17.98 14.86 5.37
CA THR A 3 17.96 14.95 3.91
C THR A 3 16.74 15.77 3.52
N ALA A 4 16.92 16.80 2.70
CA ALA A 4 15.80 17.60 2.21
C ALA A 4 14.87 16.73 1.35
N ILE A 5 13.56 16.86 1.56
CA ILE A 5 12.56 16.19 0.72
C ILE A 5 12.58 16.85 -0.67
N PRO A 6 12.69 16.08 -1.76
CA PRO A 6 12.62 16.64 -3.11
C PRO A 6 11.33 17.44 -3.31
N VAL A 7 11.40 18.54 -4.06
CA VAL A 7 10.26 19.43 -4.31
C VAL A 7 9.07 18.66 -4.88
N GLN A 8 9.32 17.74 -5.82
CA GLN A 8 8.27 16.91 -6.41
C GLN A 8 7.57 16.05 -5.38
N ASP A 9 8.34 15.38 -4.49
CA ASP A 9 7.79 14.56 -3.40
C ASP A 9 6.95 15.42 -2.45
N SER A 10 7.41 16.62 -2.12
CA SER A 10 6.68 17.53 -1.25
C SER A 10 5.31 17.92 -1.83
N LEU A 11 5.24 18.18 -3.14
CA LEU A 11 3.98 18.49 -3.84
C LEU A 11 3.05 17.27 -3.84
N LEU A 12 3.58 16.07 -4.10
CA LEU A 12 2.79 14.84 -4.10
C LEU A 12 2.26 14.51 -2.71
N VAL A 13 3.06 14.71 -1.67
CA VAL A 13 2.63 14.51 -0.28
C VAL A 13 1.48 15.45 0.07
N LYS A 14 1.55 16.72 -0.35
CA LYS A 14 0.47 17.70 -0.14
C LYS A 14 -0.81 17.28 -0.86
N ARG A 15 -0.70 16.84 -2.11
CA ARG A 15 -1.84 16.33 -2.89
C ARG A 15 -2.47 15.11 -2.23
N PHE A 16 -1.62 14.19 -1.75
CA PHE A 16 -2.07 13.01 -1.03
C PHE A 16 -2.87 13.39 0.21
N SER A 17 -2.34 14.28 1.05
CA SER A 17 -3.01 14.71 2.28
C SER A 17 -4.35 15.38 1.98
N HIS A 18 -4.39 16.23 0.98
CA HIS A 18 -5.61 16.91 0.56
C HIS A 18 -6.67 15.91 0.08
N LEU A 19 -6.26 14.97 -0.74
CA LEU A 19 -7.14 13.92 -1.26
C LEU A 19 -7.70 13.06 -0.13
N LYS A 20 -6.83 12.58 0.76
CA LYS A 20 -7.18 11.73 1.89
C LYS A 20 -8.22 12.40 2.80
N ASP A 21 -8.04 13.69 3.10
CA ASP A 21 -8.91 14.43 4.01
C ASP A 21 -10.22 14.87 3.36
N GLY A 22 -10.33 14.80 2.03
CA GLY A 22 -11.45 15.30 1.25
C GLY A 22 -12.53 14.27 0.91
N ASN A 23 -12.54 13.09 1.53
CA ASN A 23 -13.48 12.00 1.23
C ASN A 23 -13.53 11.68 -0.27
N PRO A 24 -12.42 11.21 -0.87
CA PRO A 24 -12.29 11.08 -2.31
C PRO A 24 -13.19 10.01 -2.91
N GLU A 25 -13.70 10.28 -4.11
CA GLU A 25 -14.38 9.30 -4.94
C GLU A 25 -13.35 8.36 -5.59
N ASP A 26 -13.79 7.17 -6.00
CA ASP A 26 -12.89 6.19 -6.63
C ASP A 26 -12.17 6.78 -7.84
N TYR A 27 -12.86 7.53 -8.71
CA TYR A 27 -12.23 8.10 -9.90
C TYR A 27 -11.09 9.08 -9.56
N GLN A 28 -11.22 9.81 -8.43
CA GLN A 28 -10.17 10.71 -7.95
C GLN A 28 -8.96 9.93 -7.47
N LEU A 29 -9.19 8.82 -6.78
CA LEU A 29 -8.13 7.94 -6.29
C LEU A 29 -7.36 7.31 -7.46
N PHE A 30 -8.06 6.81 -8.47
CA PHE A 30 -7.40 6.23 -9.64
C PHE A 30 -6.63 7.27 -10.44
N ALA A 31 -7.19 8.47 -10.60
CA ALA A 31 -6.49 9.57 -11.28
C ALA A 31 -5.21 9.96 -10.54
N PHE A 32 -5.26 10.02 -9.21
CA PHE A 32 -4.08 10.31 -8.40
C PHE A 32 -3.02 9.22 -8.56
N PHE A 33 -3.42 7.96 -8.45
CA PHE A 33 -2.51 6.82 -8.64
C PHE A 33 -1.83 6.89 -10.01
N ASP A 34 -2.59 7.14 -11.07
CA ASP A 34 -2.04 7.23 -12.42
C ASP A 34 -1.04 8.36 -12.58
N SER A 35 -1.15 9.42 -11.78
CA SER A 35 -0.25 10.57 -11.82
C SER A 35 1.09 10.32 -11.11
N LEU A 36 1.18 9.26 -10.31
CA LEU A 36 2.35 8.99 -9.49
C LEU A 36 3.42 8.21 -10.27
N PRO A 37 4.71 8.46 -9.98
CA PRO A 37 5.78 7.67 -10.56
C PRO A 37 5.78 6.23 -10.03
N ALA A 38 6.45 5.35 -10.77
CA ALA A 38 6.68 3.96 -10.34
C ALA A 38 7.45 3.94 -9.03
N MET A 39 7.19 2.93 -8.21
CA MET A 39 8.00 2.61 -7.03
C MET A 39 8.90 1.41 -7.37
N PRO A 40 10.24 1.56 -7.27
CA PRO A 40 11.11 0.39 -7.42
C PRO A 40 10.86 -0.64 -6.32
N ALA A 41 10.84 -1.92 -6.69
CA ALA A 41 10.54 -2.99 -5.72
C ALA A 41 11.52 -2.98 -4.54
N VAL A 42 12.81 -2.80 -4.80
CA VAL A 42 13.84 -2.81 -3.74
C VAL A 42 13.58 -1.74 -2.66
N ARG A 43 12.91 -0.66 -3.02
CA ARG A 43 12.60 0.43 -2.08
C ARG A 43 11.41 0.15 -1.20
N MET A 44 10.67 -0.93 -1.48
CA MET A 44 9.58 -1.37 -0.60
C MET A 44 10.09 -2.12 0.63
N LEU A 45 11.33 -2.57 0.66
CA LEU A 45 11.86 -3.35 1.79
C LEU A 45 11.74 -2.56 3.08
N GLY A 46 11.27 -3.22 4.14
CA GLY A 46 11.06 -2.63 5.46
C GLY A 46 9.66 -2.85 5.99
N ASP A 47 9.35 -2.15 7.07
CA ASP A 47 8.06 -2.16 7.74
C ASP A 47 7.25 -0.92 7.39
N TRP A 48 5.94 -1.12 7.22
CA TRP A 48 5.02 -0.07 6.81
C TRP A 48 3.72 -0.15 7.61
N THR A 49 3.20 1.00 8.04
CA THR A 49 1.82 1.09 8.50
C THR A 49 0.90 1.38 7.33
N GLY A 50 -0.37 1.03 7.44
CA GLY A 50 -1.31 1.19 6.35
C GLY A 50 -2.62 1.85 6.74
N GLY A 51 -3.28 2.41 5.76
CA GLY A 51 -4.62 2.96 5.88
C GLY A 51 -5.38 2.85 4.58
N ILE A 52 -6.69 3.04 4.64
CA ILE A 52 -7.58 2.88 3.49
C ILE A 52 -7.97 4.25 2.95
N LEU A 53 -7.90 4.42 1.62
CA LEU A 53 -8.35 5.63 0.94
C LEU A 53 -9.75 5.48 0.37
N SER A 54 -10.12 4.28 -0.08
CA SER A 54 -11.47 4.02 -0.62
C SER A 54 -12.55 4.28 0.42
N GLN A 55 -13.67 4.90 -0.01
CA GLN A 55 -14.79 5.18 0.87
C GLN A 55 -15.78 4.01 0.86
N ASN A 56 -16.19 3.54 2.05
CA ASN A 56 -17.24 2.50 2.20
C ASN A 56 -16.96 1.24 1.38
N HIS A 57 -15.70 0.78 1.36
CA HIS A 57 -15.32 -0.43 0.63
C HIS A 57 -15.63 -1.68 1.46
N PRO A 58 -16.18 -2.76 0.84
CA PRO A 58 -16.51 -3.99 1.58
C PRO A 58 -15.34 -4.64 2.32
N VAL A 59 -14.12 -4.53 1.77
CA VAL A 59 -12.89 -5.09 2.37
C VAL A 59 -12.50 -4.39 3.68
N ASP A 60 -12.98 -3.17 3.89
CA ASP A 60 -12.66 -2.39 5.10
C ASP A 60 -13.03 -3.14 6.38
N LYS A 61 -14.21 -3.77 6.42
CA LYS A 61 -14.65 -4.56 7.58
C LYS A 61 -13.72 -5.73 7.87
N GLN A 62 -13.25 -6.41 6.82
CA GLN A 62 -12.33 -7.54 6.97
C GLN A 62 -10.98 -7.09 7.53
N LEU A 63 -10.46 -5.97 7.06
CA LEU A 63 -9.21 -5.41 7.56
C LEU A 63 -9.34 -4.98 9.03
N HIS A 64 -10.45 -4.35 9.39
CA HIS A 64 -10.74 -4.01 10.79
C HIS A 64 -10.83 -5.26 11.67
N ALA A 65 -11.51 -6.30 11.19
CA ALA A 65 -11.66 -7.55 11.94
C ALA A 65 -10.30 -8.24 12.19
N MET A 66 -9.33 -8.07 11.28
CA MET A 66 -7.98 -8.58 11.44
C MET A 66 -7.08 -7.64 12.24
N ALA A 67 -7.57 -6.50 12.68
CA ALA A 67 -6.77 -5.43 13.29
C ALA A 67 -5.56 -5.07 12.42
N TRP A 68 -5.78 -4.99 11.09
CA TRP A 68 -4.71 -4.73 10.13
C TRP A 68 -4.03 -3.39 10.42
N ASN A 69 -2.69 -3.43 10.50
CA ASN A 69 -1.88 -2.23 10.77
C ASN A 69 -0.91 -1.94 9.65
N GLY A 70 -0.58 -2.91 8.80
CA GLY A 70 0.35 -2.68 7.70
C GLY A 70 0.94 -3.96 7.15
N LYS A 71 2.12 -3.82 6.55
CA LYS A 71 2.83 -4.90 5.85
C LYS A 71 4.31 -4.88 6.21
N ARG A 72 4.96 -6.04 6.04
CA ARG A 72 6.42 -6.18 6.24
C ARG A 72 7.03 -6.82 5.01
N PHE A 73 8.00 -6.15 4.40
CA PHE A 73 8.74 -6.64 3.24
C PHE A 73 10.17 -6.93 3.69
N SER A 74 10.46 -8.19 3.99
CA SER A 74 11.81 -8.61 4.45
C SER A 74 12.75 -8.87 3.28
N SER A 75 12.23 -9.44 2.19
CA SER A 75 12.95 -9.66 0.94
C SER A 75 11.93 -9.83 -0.18
N ALA A 76 12.41 -10.00 -1.42
CA ALA A 76 11.52 -10.23 -2.57
C ALA A 76 10.66 -11.50 -2.40
N ASP A 77 11.19 -12.51 -1.72
CA ASP A 77 10.48 -13.78 -1.53
C ASP A 77 9.91 -13.94 -0.13
N ASP A 78 10.04 -12.95 0.74
CA ASP A 78 9.59 -13.03 2.13
C ASP A 78 8.84 -11.75 2.50
N VAL A 79 7.53 -11.78 2.32
CA VAL A 79 6.63 -10.66 2.62
C VAL A 79 5.49 -11.14 3.49
N ASN A 80 5.19 -10.37 4.54
CA ASN A 80 4.00 -10.59 5.38
C ASN A 80 2.95 -9.52 5.02
N PRO A 81 1.90 -9.89 4.29
CA PRO A 81 0.91 -8.92 3.83
C PRO A 81 0.05 -8.35 4.94
N ILE A 82 -0.11 -9.10 6.02
CA ILE A 82 -0.94 -8.67 7.15
C ILE A 82 -0.09 -8.62 8.42
N ILE A 83 0.20 -7.40 8.86
CA ILE A 83 0.72 -7.15 10.21
C ILE A 83 -0.46 -6.60 10.99
N SER A 84 -0.78 -7.25 12.11
CA SER A 84 -1.92 -6.88 12.96
C SER A 84 -1.44 -6.28 14.26
N LEU A 85 -2.33 -5.53 14.93
CA LEU A 85 -2.09 -5.13 16.31
C LEU A 85 -2.72 -6.18 17.23
N ASP A 86 -1.95 -6.67 18.20
CA ASP A 86 -2.48 -7.56 19.24
C ASP A 86 -3.23 -6.74 20.30
N LYS A 87 -3.75 -7.41 21.32
CA LYS A 87 -4.53 -6.76 22.38
C LYS A 87 -3.73 -5.73 23.17
N SER A 88 -2.39 -5.85 23.19
CA SER A 88 -1.51 -4.90 23.86
C SER A 88 -1.08 -3.73 22.94
N GLY A 89 -1.52 -3.75 21.69
CA GLY A 89 -1.12 -2.75 20.70
C GLY A 89 0.21 -3.05 20.02
N LYS A 90 0.75 -4.26 20.20
CA LYS A 90 2.00 -4.66 19.56
C LYS A 90 1.75 -5.17 18.14
N ARG A 91 2.63 -4.83 17.20
CA ARG A 91 2.60 -5.30 15.83
C ARG A 91 3.07 -6.74 15.76
N VAL A 92 2.21 -7.62 15.22
CA VAL A 92 2.50 -9.04 15.08
C VAL A 92 2.13 -9.53 13.69
N VAL A 93 2.86 -10.54 13.20
CA VAL A 93 2.53 -11.19 11.93
C VAL A 93 1.20 -11.92 12.09
N ASN A 94 0.28 -11.70 11.15
CA ASN A 94 -0.96 -12.45 11.04
C ASN A 94 -0.92 -13.21 9.72
N ASP A 95 -0.84 -14.54 9.78
CA ASP A 95 -0.67 -15.39 8.60
C ASP A 95 -2.00 -15.90 8.02
N VAL A 96 -3.13 -15.33 8.44
CA VAL A 96 -4.46 -15.77 8.00
C VAL A 96 -4.60 -15.80 6.48
N LEU A 97 -3.97 -14.86 5.77
CA LEU A 97 -3.96 -14.79 4.31
C LEU A 97 -2.65 -15.33 3.69
N GLY A 98 -1.79 -15.94 4.50
CA GLY A 98 -0.51 -16.48 4.08
C GLY A 98 0.55 -15.40 3.92
N THR A 99 1.56 -15.74 3.12
CA THR A 99 2.70 -14.87 2.79
C THR A 99 2.53 -14.29 1.39
N ALA A 100 3.49 -13.47 0.98
CA ALA A 100 3.49 -12.84 -0.34
C ALA A 100 4.91 -12.70 -0.87
N SER A 101 5.00 -12.31 -2.13
CA SER A 101 6.25 -12.04 -2.84
C SER A 101 6.22 -10.62 -3.39
N LEU A 102 7.39 -10.05 -3.63
CA LEU A 102 7.55 -8.70 -4.15
C LEU A 102 8.22 -8.76 -5.52
N ARG A 103 7.61 -8.16 -6.53
CA ARG A 103 8.10 -8.12 -7.92
C ARG A 103 7.77 -6.76 -8.53
N GLU A 104 8.23 -6.53 -9.76
CA GLU A 104 7.77 -5.39 -10.56
C GLU A 104 6.85 -5.92 -11.66
N VAL A 105 5.65 -5.37 -11.74
CA VAL A 105 4.61 -5.82 -12.66
C VAL A 105 4.05 -4.60 -13.39
N VAL A 106 3.76 -4.76 -14.68
CA VAL A 106 3.10 -3.71 -15.45
C VAL A 106 1.62 -3.65 -15.04
N PHE A 107 1.22 -2.50 -14.52
CA PHE A 107 -0.17 -2.25 -14.14
C PHE A 107 -0.53 -0.82 -14.53
N ARG A 108 -1.65 -0.65 -15.21
CA ARG A 108 -2.10 0.65 -15.74
C ARG A 108 -1.00 1.36 -16.54
N GLY A 109 -0.28 0.56 -17.36
CA GLY A 109 0.74 1.06 -18.29
C GLY A 109 2.14 1.31 -17.71
N VAL A 110 2.37 1.01 -16.43
CA VAL A 110 3.65 1.30 -15.77
C VAL A 110 4.11 0.07 -14.98
N ALA A 111 5.38 -0.32 -15.16
CA ALA A 111 6.01 -1.35 -14.34
C ALA A 111 6.34 -0.76 -12.97
N THR A 112 5.81 -1.34 -11.91
CA THR A 112 5.95 -0.82 -10.54
C THR A 112 5.99 -1.94 -9.52
N ALA A 113 6.50 -1.63 -8.32
CA ALA A 113 6.53 -2.57 -7.19
C ALA A 113 5.14 -3.15 -6.96
N THR A 114 5.06 -4.47 -6.87
CA THR A 114 3.82 -5.21 -6.73
C THR A 114 4.01 -6.33 -5.73
N MET A 115 3.13 -6.39 -4.74
CA MET A 115 3.06 -7.50 -3.80
C MET A 115 2.08 -8.52 -4.35
N ILE A 116 2.52 -9.77 -4.44
CA ILE A 116 1.73 -10.87 -5.00
C ILE A 116 1.49 -11.86 -3.88
N TYR A 117 0.21 -12.07 -3.52
CA TYR A 117 -0.14 -13.08 -2.52
C TYR A 117 0.23 -14.47 -3.02
N ASP A 118 0.86 -15.28 -2.15
CA ASP A 118 1.29 -16.63 -2.52
C ASP A 118 0.11 -17.61 -2.63
N LYS A 119 -0.97 -17.37 -1.87
CA LYS A 119 -2.11 -18.28 -1.78
C LYS A 119 -3.40 -17.76 -2.40
N SER A 120 -3.38 -16.59 -3.01
CA SER A 120 -4.57 -15.96 -3.58
C SER A 120 -4.21 -15.23 -4.87
N PRO A 121 -5.14 -15.12 -5.84
CA PRO A 121 -4.87 -14.39 -7.08
C PRO A 121 -5.04 -12.89 -6.87
N VAL A 122 -4.29 -12.32 -5.93
CA VAL A 122 -4.38 -10.91 -5.54
C VAL A 122 -3.01 -10.26 -5.67
N PHE A 123 -2.98 -9.11 -6.32
CA PHE A 123 -1.80 -8.28 -6.51
C PHE A 123 -2.07 -6.91 -5.90
N ASP A 124 -1.13 -6.43 -5.07
CA ASP A 124 -1.17 -5.04 -4.60
C ASP A 124 -0.10 -4.25 -5.36
N HIS A 125 -0.53 -3.32 -6.21
CA HIS A 125 0.37 -2.50 -7.02
C HIS A 125 0.61 -1.17 -6.33
N PHE A 126 1.88 -0.74 -6.24
CA PHE A 126 2.26 0.47 -5.52
C PHE A 126 2.78 1.55 -6.46
N ARG A 127 2.47 2.80 -6.18
CA ARG A 127 3.06 3.98 -6.81
C ARG A 127 3.63 4.89 -5.74
N LYS A 128 4.69 5.58 -6.07
CA LYS A 128 5.45 6.39 -5.12
C LYS A 128 4.84 7.78 -4.96
N VAL A 129 4.49 8.14 -3.73
CA VAL A 129 4.21 9.54 -3.34
C VAL A 129 5.51 10.18 -2.86
N SER A 130 6.25 9.47 -2.00
CA SER A 130 7.60 9.83 -1.53
C SER A 130 8.35 8.55 -1.17
N GLU A 131 9.59 8.66 -0.72
CA GLU A 131 10.36 7.48 -0.27
C GLU A 131 9.65 6.72 0.85
N ASP A 132 8.85 7.42 1.66
CA ASP A 132 8.23 6.87 2.86
C ASP A 132 6.71 6.73 2.75
N LEU A 133 6.13 7.00 1.58
CA LEU A 133 4.69 6.98 1.38
C LEU A 133 4.36 6.45 -0.02
N VAL A 134 3.56 5.39 -0.07
CA VAL A 134 3.09 4.82 -1.33
C VAL A 134 1.57 4.67 -1.30
N VAL A 135 0.97 4.74 -2.49
CA VAL A 135 -0.44 4.40 -2.69
C VAL A 135 -0.49 3.03 -3.36
N GLY A 136 -1.39 2.18 -2.89
CA GLY A 136 -1.58 0.83 -3.41
C GLY A 136 -2.98 0.63 -3.97
N ILE A 137 -3.07 -0.19 -5.02
CA ILE A 137 -4.34 -0.68 -5.54
C ILE A 137 -4.33 -2.20 -5.42
N MET A 138 -5.35 -2.74 -4.74
CA MET A 138 -5.55 -4.19 -4.65
C MET A 138 -6.25 -4.66 -5.91
N ASP A 139 -5.52 -5.44 -6.71
CA ASP A 139 -5.97 -5.97 -8.00
C ASP A 139 -6.27 -7.45 -7.82
N GLN A 140 -7.57 -7.78 -7.79
CA GLN A 140 -8.04 -9.15 -7.67
C GLN A 140 -8.85 -9.52 -8.90
N LYS A 141 -8.53 -10.66 -9.49
CA LYS A 141 -9.26 -11.14 -10.67
C LYS A 141 -10.76 -11.22 -10.38
N GLY A 142 -11.54 -10.57 -11.22
CA GLY A 142 -13.00 -10.56 -11.10
C GLY A 142 -13.57 -9.49 -10.15
N ASP A 143 -12.71 -8.70 -9.49
CA ASP A 143 -13.17 -7.61 -8.61
C ASP A 143 -13.60 -6.41 -9.45
N GLY A 144 -14.85 -5.98 -9.28
CA GLY A 144 -15.38 -4.81 -9.99
C GLY A 144 -15.02 -3.48 -9.32
N ARG A 145 -14.55 -3.48 -8.08
CA ARG A 145 -14.18 -2.27 -7.35
C ARG A 145 -12.90 -2.50 -6.54
N PRO A 146 -11.72 -2.25 -7.14
CA PRO A 146 -10.45 -2.42 -6.42
C PRO A 146 -10.34 -1.47 -5.22
N LEU A 147 -9.79 -2.00 -4.12
CA LEU A 147 -9.48 -1.20 -2.94
C LEU A 147 -8.26 -0.32 -3.21
N VAL A 148 -8.35 0.95 -2.85
CA VAL A 148 -7.20 1.87 -2.85
C VAL A 148 -6.81 2.16 -1.41
N PHE A 149 -5.53 1.98 -1.12
CA PHE A 149 -4.97 2.14 0.22
C PHE A 149 -3.62 2.83 0.14
N TYR A 150 -3.01 3.08 1.29
CA TYR A 150 -1.68 3.68 1.36
C TYR A 150 -0.85 3.00 2.44
N LEU A 151 0.46 3.09 2.29
CA LEU A 151 1.41 2.63 3.31
C LEU A 151 2.39 3.75 3.63
N GLU A 152 2.68 3.91 4.92
CA GLU A 152 3.70 4.82 5.43
C GLU A 152 4.83 4.02 6.05
N ARG A 153 6.08 4.34 5.68
CA ARG A 153 7.26 3.64 6.19
C ARG A 153 7.45 3.90 7.67
N ILE A 154 7.75 2.85 8.40
CA ILE A 154 8.15 2.94 9.80
C ILE A 154 9.67 3.06 9.83
N HIS A 155 10.16 4.09 10.53
CA HIS A 155 11.57 4.26 10.82
C HIS A 155 11.82 3.77 12.25
N GLY A 156 12.73 2.80 12.37
CA GLY A 156 13.01 2.22 13.67
C GLY A 156 14.46 2.18 13.97
#